data_d8ebdd3b41bf60aeb80cd4e8cabf5ba9
#
_entry.id   d8ebdd3b41bf60aeb80cd4e8cabf5ba9
#
_cell.length_a   1.000
_cell.length_b   1.000
_cell.length_c   1.000
_cell.angle_alpha   90.00
_cell.angle_beta   90.00
_cell.angle_gamma   90.00
#
_symmetry.space_group_name_H-M   'P 1'
#
loop_
_entity.id
_entity.type
_entity.pdbx_description
1 polymer ?
#
loop_
_entity_poly.entity_id
_entity_poly.type
_entity_poly.pdbx_seq_one_letter_code
_entity_poly.pdbx_strand_id
1 'polypeptide(L)'
;MGYVFLALAIAGEVIATTFLKFTSGEKAVWWAYPIVGVGYIFAFAMLSLTLSRGVPLGIAYALWAGIGVVLVAIISWIVFHETLTPVQLAGMALVIVGAMLLELGARHPEAAS
;
A
#
# COMPACT_ATOMS: atom_id res chain seq x y z
N MET A 1 14.36 10.37 4.99
CA MET A 1 14.29 9.03 5.60
C MET A 1 12.89 8.54 5.86
N GLY A 2 11.94 9.44 6.16
CA GLY A 2 10.56 9.05 6.41
C GLY A 2 9.93 8.27 5.25
N TYR A 3 10.20 8.68 4.03
CA TYR A 3 9.64 7.99 2.87
C TYR A 3 10.26 6.61 2.62
N VAL A 4 11.47 6.35 3.11
CA VAL A 4 12.05 5.02 3.07
C VAL A 4 11.24 4.07 3.97
N PHE A 5 10.89 4.53 5.17
CA PHE A 5 10.06 3.73 6.07
C PHE A 5 8.66 3.53 5.49
N LEU A 6 8.12 4.55 4.81
CA LEU A 6 6.83 4.42 4.15
C LEU A 6 6.88 3.36 3.05
N ALA A 7 7.94 3.35 2.24
CA ALA A 7 8.12 2.34 1.21
C ALA A 7 8.19 0.94 1.81
N LEU A 8 8.89 0.78 2.94
CA LEU A 8 8.95 -0.49 3.64
C LEU A 8 7.59 -0.90 4.21
N ALA A 9 6.82 0.07 4.71
CA ALA A 9 5.47 -0.19 5.19
C ALA A 9 4.58 -0.69 4.06
N ILE A 10 4.65 -0.05 2.90
CA ILE A 10 3.88 -0.46 1.72
C ILE A 10 4.29 -1.86 1.28
N ALA A 11 5.59 -2.14 1.23
CA ALA A 11 6.08 -3.46 0.83
C ALA A 11 5.57 -4.54 1.78
N GLY A 12 5.65 -4.30 3.09
CA GLY A 12 5.16 -5.26 4.08
C GLY A 12 3.66 -5.50 3.96
N GLU A 13 2.89 -4.42 3.77
CA GLU A 13 1.44 -4.51 3.61
C GLU A 13 1.07 -5.26 2.34
N VAL A 14 1.73 -4.98 1.23
CA VAL A 14 1.45 -5.64 -0.04
C VAL A 14 1.76 -7.13 0.05
N ILE A 15 2.88 -7.50 0.65
CA ILE A 15 3.23 -8.90 0.87
C ILE A 15 2.18 -9.58 1.75
N ALA A 16 1.82 -8.95 2.87
CA ALA A 16 0.83 -9.50 3.79
C ALA A 16 -0.53 -9.68 3.10
N THR A 17 -0.97 -8.67 2.35
CA THR A 17 -2.25 -8.73 1.65
C THR A 17 -2.25 -9.81 0.58
N THR A 18 -1.13 -10.00 -0.11
CA THR A 18 -1.01 -11.06 -1.10
C THR A 18 -1.17 -12.44 -0.45
N PHE A 19 -0.49 -12.67 0.68
CA PHE A 19 -0.63 -13.92 1.40
C PHE A 19 -1.98 -14.08 2.08
N LEU A 20 -2.68 -12.95 2.33
CA LEU A 20 -4.02 -13.00 2.90
C LEU A 20 -4.96 -13.80 2.00
N LYS A 21 -4.76 -13.76 0.70
CA LYS A 21 -5.57 -14.55 -0.23
C LYS A 21 -5.47 -16.05 0.06
N PHE A 22 -4.32 -16.51 0.55
CA PHE A 22 -4.14 -17.92 0.89
C PHE A 22 -4.83 -18.34 2.20
N THR A 23 -5.36 -17.36 2.95
CA THR A 23 -6.16 -17.65 4.15
C THR A 23 -7.65 -17.74 3.85
N SER A 24 -8.04 -17.46 2.59
CA SER A 24 -9.44 -17.41 2.20
C SER A 24 -9.78 -18.56 1.26
N GLY A 25 -11.06 -18.91 1.21
CA GLY A 25 -11.56 -19.91 0.29
C GLY A 25 -11.39 -21.33 0.81
N GLU A 26 -11.72 -22.28 -0.07
CA GLU A 26 -11.74 -23.70 0.30
C GLU A 26 -10.35 -24.29 0.52
N LYS A 27 -9.33 -23.69 -0.12
CA LYS A 27 -7.96 -24.18 -0.03
C LYS A 27 -7.11 -23.28 0.85
N ALA A 28 -7.71 -22.72 1.91
CA ALA A 28 -6.97 -21.89 2.84
C ALA A 28 -5.84 -22.70 3.48
N VAL A 29 -4.66 -22.07 3.58
CA VAL A 29 -3.49 -22.68 4.19
C VAL A 29 -3.18 -21.99 5.51
N TRP A 30 -3.07 -22.78 6.57
CA TRP A 30 -2.90 -22.24 7.91
C TRP A 30 -1.56 -21.51 8.10
N TRP A 31 -0.52 -21.93 7.39
CA TRP A 31 0.80 -21.28 7.54
C TRP A 31 0.81 -19.85 7.01
N ALA A 32 -0.19 -19.46 6.22
CA ALA A 32 -0.28 -18.09 5.73
C ALA A 32 -0.64 -17.10 6.84
N TYR A 33 -1.37 -17.52 7.87
CA TYR A 33 -1.78 -16.62 8.95
C TYR A 33 -0.61 -15.95 9.66
N PRO A 34 0.44 -16.70 10.08
CA PRO A 34 1.59 -16.05 10.69
C PRO A 34 2.29 -15.07 9.78
N ILE A 35 2.39 -15.39 8.49
CA ILE A 35 3.04 -14.51 7.50
C ILE A 35 2.25 -13.21 7.38
N VAL A 36 0.93 -13.30 7.29
CA VAL A 36 0.06 -12.13 7.22
C VAL A 36 0.20 -11.28 8.48
N GLY A 37 0.16 -11.92 9.65
CA GLY A 37 0.28 -11.22 10.92
C GLY A 37 1.60 -10.47 11.04
N VAL A 38 2.71 -11.15 10.77
CA VAL A 38 4.05 -10.54 10.83
C VAL A 38 4.16 -9.40 9.82
N GLY A 39 3.65 -9.61 8.61
CA GLY A 39 3.69 -8.60 7.56
C GLY A 39 2.96 -7.32 7.95
N TYR A 40 1.76 -7.44 8.52
CA TYR A 40 1.00 -6.26 8.95
C TYR A 40 1.65 -5.59 10.16
N ILE A 41 2.16 -6.35 11.11
CA ILE A 41 2.87 -5.78 12.25
C ILE A 41 4.08 -4.98 11.77
N PHE A 42 4.86 -5.56 10.87
CA PHE A 42 6.00 -4.87 10.27
C PHE A 42 5.56 -3.59 9.54
N ALA A 43 4.49 -3.68 8.76
CA ALA A 43 3.99 -2.54 8.00
C ALA A 43 3.58 -1.39 8.93
N PHE A 44 2.85 -1.68 10.00
CA PHE A 44 2.44 -0.65 10.94
C PHE A 44 3.60 -0.09 11.73
N ALA A 45 4.59 -0.91 12.07
CA ALA A 45 5.79 -0.43 12.72
C ALA A 45 6.56 0.54 11.83
N MET A 46 6.68 0.22 10.54
CA MET A 46 7.34 1.10 9.58
C MET A 46 6.54 2.38 9.36
N LEU A 47 5.21 2.30 9.36
CA LEU A 47 4.36 3.49 9.27
C LEU A 47 4.58 4.39 10.48
N SER A 48 4.67 3.81 11.67
CA SER A 48 4.95 4.57 12.89
C SER A 48 6.27 5.32 12.77
N LEU A 49 7.31 4.65 12.26
CA LEU A 49 8.60 5.29 12.04
C LEU A 49 8.51 6.41 10.99
N THR A 50 7.69 6.21 9.96
CA THR A 50 7.43 7.24 8.95
C THR A 50 6.89 8.50 9.60
N LEU A 51 5.89 8.34 10.45
CA LEU A 51 5.26 9.48 11.13
C LEU A 51 6.22 10.17 12.09
N SER A 52 7.09 9.40 12.75
CA SER A 52 8.06 9.96 13.67
C SER A 52 9.15 10.75 12.96
N ARG A 53 9.30 10.57 11.66
CA ARG A 53 10.25 11.32 10.84
C ARG A 53 9.65 12.57 10.22
N GLY A 54 8.44 12.94 10.62
CA GLY A 54 7.82 14.19 10.23
C GLY A 54 6.92 14.13 9.01
N VAL A 55 6.67 12.94 8.45
CA VAL A 55 5.73 12.82 7.35
C VAL A 55 4.31 12.98 7.91
N PRO A 56 3.49 13.91 7.37
CA PRO A 56 2.13 14.09 7.89
C PRO A 56 1.29 12.83 7.75
N LEU A 57 0.45 12.56 8.75
CA LEU A 57 -0.37 11.35 8.78
C LEU A 57 -1.25 11.23 7.54
N GLY A 58 -1.92 12.30 7.13
CA GLY A 58 -2.81 12.25 5.98
C GLY A 58 -2.08 11.88 4.69
N ILE A 59 -0.91 12.45 4.48
CA ILE A 59 -0.10 12.16 3.29
C ILE A 59 0.45 10.74 3.34
N ALA A 60 1.00 10.34 4.49
CA ALA A 60 1.56 9.01 4.65
C ALA A 60 0.49 7.94 4.39
N TYR A 61 -0.69 8.12 4.99
CA TYR A 61 -1.75 7.15 4.86
C TYR A 61 -2.32 7.11 3.44
N ALA A 62 -2.50 8.28 2.81
CA ALA A 62 -3.02 8.33 1.45
C ALA A 62 -2.05 7.68 0.46
N LEU A 63 -0.75 7.94 0.60
CA LEU A 63 0.25 7.30 -0.25
C LEU A 63 0.30 5.79 -0.01
N TRP A 64 0.27 5.39 1.25
CA TRP A 64 0.27 3.99 1.61
C TRP A 64 -0.93 3.26 1.01
N ALA A 65 -2.13 3.78 1.25
CA ALA A 65 -3.35 3.16 0.75
C ALA A 65 -3.39 3.17 -0.78
N GLY A 66 -3.05 4.31 -1.39
CA GLY A 66 -3.12 4.44 -2.85
C GLY A 66 -2.12 3.55 -3.57
N ILE A 67 -0.86 3.65 -3.21
CA ILE A 67 0.19 2.85 -3.85
C ILE A 67 -0.03 1.37 -3.54
N GLY A 68 -0.41 1.04 -2.31
CA GLY A 68 -0.69 -0.34 -1.93
C GLY A 68 -1.80 -0.96 -2.76
N VAL A 69 -2.89 -0.22 -2.98
CA VAL A 69 -4.01 -0.70 -3.80
C VAL A 69 -3.55 -1.00 -5.23
N VAL A 70 -2.77 -0.09 -5.82
CA VAL A 70 -2.26 -0.30 -7.19
C VAL A 70 -1.37 -1.53 -7.25
N LEU A 71 -0.45 -1.67 -6.29
CA LEU A 71 0.49 -2.80 -6.28
C LEU A 71 -0.25 -4.13 -6.08
N VAL A 72 -1.22 -4.17 -5.17
CA VAL A 72 -2.00 -5.38 -4.94
C VAL A 72 -2.81 -5.74 -6.19
N ALA A 73 -3.38 -4.74 -6.88
CA ALA A 73 -4.13 -4.99 -8.11
C ALA A 73 -3.23 -5.58 -9.19
N ILE A 74 -2.00 -5.06 -9.33
CA ILE A 74 -1.05 -5.58 -10.32
C ILE A 74 -0.67 -7.02 -9.97
N ILE A 75 -0.40 -7.30 -8.70
CA ILE A 75 -0.07 -8.65 -8.25
C ILE A 75 -1.23 -9.60 -8.50
N SER A 76 -2.45 -9.17 -8.21
CA SER A 76 -3.64 -9.99 -8.46
C SER A 76 -3.75 -10.35 -9.93
N TRP A 77 -3.46 -9.41 -10.81
CA TRP A 77 -3.51 -9.64 -12.24
C TRP A 77 -2.45 -10.65 -12.69
N ILE A 78 -1.21 -10.46 -12.24
CA ILE A 78 -0.07 -11.27 -12.69
C ILE A 78 -0.04 -12.64 -12.02
N VAL A 79 -0.19 -12.68 -10.70
CA VAL A 79 -0.01 -13.91 -9.91
C VAL A 79 -1.27 -14.75 -9.86
N PHE A 80 -2.41 -14.10 -9.63
CA PHE A 80 -3.68 -14.80 -9.46
C PHE A 80 -4.55 -14.80 -10.72
N HIS A 81 -4.05 -14.21 -11.79
CA HIS A 81 -4.74 -14.17 -13.09
C HIS A 81 -6.12 -13.50 -13.03
N GLU A 82 -6.29 -12.56 -12.11
CA GLU A 82 -7.53 -11.81 -12.02
C GLU A 82 -7.55 -10.74 -13.11
N THR A 83 -8.69 -10.59 -13.77
CA THR A 83 -8.84 -9.67 -14.89
C THR A 83 -8.96 -8.23 -14.40
N LEU A 84 -8.24 -7.31 -15.04
CA LEU A 84 -8.40 -5.88 -14.81
C LEU A 84 -9.22 -5.28 -15.93
N THR A 85 -10.33 -4.66 -15.57
CA THR A 85 -11.19 -3.99 -16.54
C THR A 85 -10.63 -2.62 -16.88
N PRO A 86 -11.03 -2.02 -18.04
CA PRO A 86 -10.62 -0.64 -18.36
C PRO A 86 -11.01 0.38 -17.28
N VAL A 87 -12.16 0.18 -16.63
CA VAL A 87 -12.58 1.07 -15.54
C VAL A 87 -11.62 0.98 -14.36
N GLN A 88 -11.19 -0.24 -14.03
CA GLN A 88 -10.21 -0.44 -12.96
C GLN A 88 -8.87 0.20 -13.29
N LEU A 89 -8.42 0.08 -14.54
CA LEU A 89 -7.19 0.71 -14.99
C LEU A 89 -7.28 2.24 -14.89
N ALA A 90 -8.42 2.80 -15.25
CA ALA A 90 -8.66 4.23 -15.11
C ALA A 90 -8.59 4.67 -13.64
N GLY A 91 -9.20 3.87 -12.75
CA GLY A 91 -9.14 4.14 -11.32
C GLY A 91 -7.72 4.11 -10.78
N MET A 92 -6.93 3.13 -11.20
CA MET A 92 -5.54 3.03 -10.80
C MET A 92 -4.73 4.23 -11.29
N ALA A 93 -4.98 4.68 -12.52
CA ALA A 93 -4.32 5.88 -13.04
C ALA A 93 -4.66 7.11 -12.22
N LEU A 94 -5.91 7.25 -11.80
CA LEU A 94 -6.33 8.36 -10.94
C LEU A 94 -5.65 8.30 -9.57
N VAL A 95 -5.49 7.10 -9.02
CA VAL A 95 -4.78 6.92 -7.75
C VAL A 95 -3.34 7.39 -7.87
N ILE A 96 -2.66 6.98 -8.95
CA ILE A 96 -1.27 7.37 -9.19
C ILE A 96 -1.15 8.89 -9.32
N VAL A 97 -2.03 9.51 -10.09
CA VAL A 97 -2.03 10.97 -10.26
C VAL A 97 -2.28 11.64 -8.91
N GLY A 98 -3.25 11.15 -8.14
CA GLY A 98 -3.54 11.69 -6.82
C GLY A 98 -2.35 11.58 -5.88
N ALA A 99 -1.64 10.46 -5.90
CA ALA A 99 -0.44 10.28 -5.08
C ALA A 99 0.66 11.27 -5.46
N MET A 100 0.83 11.51 -6.74
CA MET A 100 1.81 12.50 -7.22
C MET A 100 1.45 13.91 -6.76
N LEU A 101 0.16 14.25 -6.81
CA LEU A 101 -0.29 15.57 -6.34
C LEU A 101 -0.08 15.73 -4.84
N LEU A 102 -0.32 14.69 -4.07
CA LEU A 102 -0.08 14.70 -2.63
C LEU A 102 1.40 14.94 -2.33
N GLU A 103 2.28 14.29 -3.08
CA GLU A 103 3.71 14.44 -2.89
C GLU A 103 4.16 15.87 -3.24
N LEU A 104 3.66 16.42 -4.33
CA LEU A 104 3.98 17.79 -4.72
C LEU A 104 3.47 18.80 -3.69
N GLY A 105 2.27 18.58 -3.17
CA GLY A 105 1.71 19.45 -2.13
C GLY A 105 2.51 19.38 -0.84
N ALA A 106 3.03 18.21 -0.50
CA ALA A 106 3.86 18.06 0.69
C ALA A 106 5.18 18.80 0.58
N ARG A 107 5.72 18.90 -0.65
CA ARG A 107 6.96 19.66 -0.90
C ARG A 107 6.75 21.16 -0.93
N HIS A 108 5.51 21.60 -1.05
CA HIS A 108 5.13 22.99 -1.13
C HIS A 108 4.00 23.26 -0.13
N PRO A 109 4.29 23.22 1.19
CA PRO A 109 3.24 23.30 2.19
C PRO A 109 2.43 24.59 2.14
N GLU A 110 3.00 25.68 1.64
CA GLU A 110 2.30 26.94 1.47
C GLU A 110 1.17 26.84 0.46
N ALA A 111 1.38 26.07 -0.59
CA ALA A 111 0.36 25.85 -1.60
C ALA A 111 -0.76 24.95 -1.10
N ALA A 112 -0.47 24.10 -0.10
CA ALA A 112 -1.42 23.17 0.45
C ALA A 112 -2.31 23.79 1.53
N SER A 113 -1.90 24.92 2.08
CA SER A 113 -2.70 25.61 3.09
C SER A 113 -3.74 26.59 2.47
#